data_f6715042456988831ebe73a1c6cd4107
#
_entry.id   f6715042456988831ebe73a1c6cd4107
#
_cell.length_a   1.000
_cell.length_b   1.000
_cell.length_c   1.000
_cell.angle_alpha   90.00
_cell.angle_beta   90.00
_cell.angle_gamma   90.00
#
_symmetry.space_group_name_H-M   'P 1'
#
loop_
_entity.id
_entity.type
_entity.pdbx_description
1 polymer ?
#
loop_
_entity_poly.entity_id
_entity_poly.type
_entity_poly.pdbx_seq_one_letter_code
_entity_poly.pdbx_strand_id
1 'polypeptide(L)'
;AAMALPEGCVLDGELLAWDETGDLPRAFTALQTRIQRRKPGAATLRNTPVRVLTYDLLEQDGEDLRALPLQQRRARLAELIGALDDKRIQMSPEVAAEGWQQAAALRDGARDRGVEGLMLKRRASVYQSGRRRGDWWKWKVDPLTIDAVLLYAQAGHGRRSTLYTDYTFGVWDGDTLVPVAKAYSGLDDKEILTLDRWIRANTRERFGPVRSVRAE
;
A
#
# COMPACT_ATOMS: atom_id res chain seq x y z
N ALA A 1 -2.17 7.41 -21.32
CA ALA A 1 -2.86 6.14 -21.03
C ALA A 1 -4.39 6.31 -20.94
N ALA A 2 -4.91 7.04 -19.93
CA ALA A 2 -6.37 7.19 -19.78
C ALA A 2 -7.10 7.72 -21.03
N MET A 3 -6.46 8.55 -21.83
CA MET A 3 -7.02 9.07 -23.10
C MET A 3 -7.15 8.02 -24.21
N ALA A 4 -6.57 6.85 -24.04
CA ALA A 4 -6.70 5.73 -24.99
C ALA A 4 -7.91 4.83 -24.69
N LEU A 5 -8.55 5.01 -23.52
CA LEU A 5 -9.77 4.28 -23.16
C LEU A 5 -10.97 4.82 -23.91
N PRO A 6 -11.91 3.97 -24.34
CA PRO A 6 -13.21 4.42 -24.84
C PRO A 6 -13.96 5.27 -23.78
N GLU A 7 -14.82 6.16 -24.27
CA GLU A 7 -15.72 6.90 -23.36
C GLU A 7 -16.67 5.94 -22.65
N GLY A 8 -17.13 6.33 -21.46
CA GLY A 8 -18.07 5.51 -20.67
C GLY A 8 -17.45 4.24 -20.05
N CYS A 9 -16.11 4.21 -19.88
CA CYS A 9 -15.44 3.11 -19.16
C CYS A 9 -14.94 3.54 -17.79
N VAL A 10 -15.20 2.73 -16.77
CA VAL A 10 -14.66 2.88 -15.42
C VAL A 10 -13.90 1.62 -15.03
N LEU A 11 -12.61 1.76 -14.79
CA LEU A 11 -11.69 0.68 -14.44
C LEU A 11 -11.26 0.80 -12.99
N ASP A 12 -11.07 -0.34 -12.32
CA ASP A 12 -10.36 -0.43 -11.05
C ASP A 12 -9.00 -1.10 -11.28
N GLY A 13 -7.94 -0.52 -10.67
CA GLY A 13 -6.58 -0.97 -10.91
C GLY A 13 -5.60 -0.29 -9.99
N GLU A 14 -4.34 -0.68 -10.11
CA GLU A 14 -3.24 -0.10 -9.34
C GLU A 14 -2.26 0.63 -10.26
N LEU A 15 -1.94 1.87 -9.90
CA LEU A 15 -0.91 2.66 -10.57
C LEU A 15 0.45 2.32 -9.96
N LEU A 16 1.36 1.83 -10.79
CA LEU A 16 2.69 1.42 -10.37
C LEU A 16 3.77 2.18 -11.13
N ALA A 17 4.86 2.53 -10.44
CA ALA A 17 6.08 2.95 -11.12
C ALA A 17 6.71 1.73 -11.80
N TRP A 18 7.16 1.90 -13.06
CA TRP A 18 7.63 0.79 -13.88
C TRP A 18 8.77 1.22 -14.77
N ASP A 19 9.81 0.41 -14.88
CA ASP A 19 10.86 0.67 -15.85
C ASP A 19 10.45 0.15 -17.23
N GLU A 20 10.80 0.88 -18.29
CA GLU A 20 10.43 0.49 -19.66
C GLU A 20 11.02 -0.87 -20.05
N THR A 21 12.18 -1.20 -19.51
CA THR A 21 12.94 -2.43 -19.79
C THR A 21 12.76 -3.50 -18.72
N GLY A 22 12.02 -3.21 -17.64
CA GLY A 22 11.85 -4.13 -16.51
C GLY A 22 10.54 -4.90 -16.57
N ASP A 23 10.55 -6.13 -16.07
CA ASP A 23 9.35 -6.98 -15.95
C ASP A 23 8.62 -6.81 -14.60
N LEU A 24 9.23 -6.11 -13.65
CA LEU A 24 8.70 -5.92 -12.32
C LEU A 24 8.43 -4.43 -12.01
N PRO A 25 7.45 -4.15 -11.13
CA PRO A 25 7.23 -2.80 -10.66
C PRO A 25 8.42 -2.32 -9.81
N ARG A 26 8.66 -1.02 -9.84
CA ARG A 26 9.61 -0.37 -8.94
C ARG A 26 9.01 -0.24 -7.55
N ALA A 27 9.87 -0.05 -6.53
CA ALA A 27 9.43 0.22 -5.18
C ALA A 27 8.47 1.43 -5.13
N PHE A 28 7.49 1.39 -4.23
CA PHE A 28 6.46 2.42 -4.07
C PHE A 28 7.05 3.83 -3.83
N THR A 29 8.23 3.92 -3.21
CA THR A 29 8.97 5.18 -3.00
C THR A 29 9.26 5.90 -4.31
N ALA A 30 9.50 5.18 -5.41
CA ALA A 30 9.67 5.78 -6.73
C ALA A 30 8.38 6.44 -7.22
N LEU A 31 7.22 5.80 -7.01
CA LEU A 31 5.92 6.37 -7.35
C LEU A 31 5.60 7.59 -6.48
N GLN A 32 5.92 7.57 -5.19
CA GLN A 32 5.69 8.68 -4.25
C GLN A 32 6.32 9.98 -4.74
N THR A 33 7.53 9.93 -5.32
CA THR A 33 8.20 11.13 -5.84
C THR A 33 7.41 11.81 -6.96
N ARG A 34 6.57 11.05 -7.66
CA ARG A 34 5.73 11.56 -8.76
C ARG A 34 4.34 11.99 -8.28
N ILE A 35 3.63 11.18 -7.47
CA ILE A 35 2.25 11.47 -7.03
C ILE A 35 2.16 12.61 -6.03
N GLN A 36 3.23 12.88 -5.27
CA GLN A 36 3.29 14.02 -4.35
C GLN A 36 3.41 15.37 -5.07
N ARG A 37 3.65 15.38 -6.38
CA ARG A 37 3.76 16.61 -7.17
C ARG A 37 2.45 16.95 -7.86
N ARG A 38 1.89 18.12 -7.57
CA ARG A 38 0.66 18.58 -8.23
C ARG A 38 0.81 18.69 -9.76
N LYS A 39 2.00 19.08 -10.25
CA LYS A 39 2.37 19.13 -11.67
C LYS A 39 3.78 18.54 -11.84
N PRO A 40 3.89 17.23 -12.09
CA PRO A 40 5.20 16.64 -12.33
C PRO A 40 5.79 17.15 -13.64
N GLY A 41 7.03 17.63 -13.59
CA GLY A 41 7.77 18.10 -14.78
C GLY A 41 8.18 16.96 -15.71
N ALA A 42 8.59 17.30 -16.94
CA ALA A 42 8.97 16.33 -17.97
C ALA A 42 10.07 15.35 -17.52
N ALA A 43 11.05 15.82 -16.76
CA ALA A 43 12.10 14.96 -16.20
C ALA A 43 11.51 13.91 -15.22
N THR A 44 10.61 14.31 -14.33
CA THR A 44 9.94 13.38 -13.40
C THR A 44 9.12 12.33 -14.16
N LEU A 45 8.41 12.73 -15.21
CA LEU A 45 7.62 11.82 -16.03
C LEU A 45 8.49 10.78 -16.77
N ARG A 46 9.65 11.22 -17.29
CA ARG A 46 10.61 10.31 -17.94
C ARG A 46 11.31 9.39 -16.94
N ASN A 47 11.74 9.91 -15.80
CA ASN A 47 12.52 9.16 -14.82
C ASN A 47 11.66 8.20 -13.96
N THR A 48 10.35 8.40 -13.94
CA THR A 48 9.40 7.56 -13.23
C THR A 48 8.22 7.24 -14.14
N PRO A 49 8.41 6.42 -15.19
CA PRO A 49 7.30 5.95 -16.00
C PRO A 49 6.35 5.11 -15.13
N VAL A 50 5.09 5.03 -15.53
CA VAL A 50 4.05 4.32 -14.78
C VAL A 50 3.23 3.44 -15.68
N ARG A 51 2.73 2.34 -15.10
CA ARG A 51 1.70 1.48 -15.69
C ARG A 51 0.51 1.37 -14.74
N VAL A 52 -0.66 1.16 -15.30
CA VAL A 52 -1.88 0.81 -14.55
C VAL A 52 -2.12 -0.68 -14.77
N LEU A 53 -2.09 -1.46 -13.69
CA LEU A 53 -2.51 -2.85 -13.69
C LEU A 53 -3.99 -2.90 -13.30
N THR A 54 -4.86 -3.13 -14.27
CA THR A 54 -6.29 -3.18 -14.09
C THR A 54 -6.73 -4.58 -13.66
N TYR A 55 -7.61 -4.66 -12.70
CA TYR A 55 -8.12 -5.94 -12.20
C TYR A 55 -9.64 -6.03 -12.17
N ASP A 56 -10.37 -4.94 -12.43
CA ASP A 56 -11.83 -4.93 -12.51
C ASP A 56 -12.35 -3.87 -13.49
N LEU A 57 -13.51 -4.12 -14.07
CA LEU A 57 -14.26 -3.22 -14.95
C LEU A 57 -15.60 -2.94 -14.31
N LEU A 58 -15.86 -1.67 -13.98
CA LEU A 58 -17.03 -1.27 -13.22
C LEU A 58 -18.13 -0.69 -14.11
N GLU A 59 -17.73 -0.09 -15.23
CA GLU A 59 -18.63 0.48 -16.23
C GLU A 59 -18.03 0.32 -17.62
N GLN A 60 -18.87 0.02 -18.62
CA GLN A 60 -18.50 -0.05 -20.02
C GLN A 60 -19.64 0.50 -20.88
N ASP A 61 -19.30 1.42 -21.79
CA ASP A 61 -20.26 2.09 -22.69
C ASP A 61 -21.46 2.71 -21.92
N GLY A 62 -21.22 3.17 -20.67
CA GLY A 62 -22.24 3.72 -19.79
C GLY A 62 -23.10 2.65 -19.06
N GLU A 63 -22.86 1.35 -19.28
CA GLU A 63 -23.52 0.26 -18.54
C GLU A 63 -22.79 0.00 -17.20
N ASP A 64 -23.50 0.07 -16.07
CA ASP A 64 -22.96 -0.30 -14.74
C ASP A 64 -22.81 -1.83 -14.63
N LEU A 65 -21.60 -2.31 -14.52
CA LEU A 65 -21.26 -3.73 -14.45
C LEU A 65 -21.10 -4.27 -13.03
N ARG A 66 -21.17 -3.44 -12.01
CA ARG A 66 -20.85 -3.82 -10.61
C ARG A 66 -21.73 -4.95 -10.07
N ALA A 67 -22.95 -5.08 -10.58
CA ALA A 67 -23.86 -6.16 -10.22
C ALA A 67 -23.52 -7.51 -10.88
N LEU A 68 -22.68 -7.53 -11.90
CA LEU A 68 -22.26 -8.76 -12.56
C LEU A 68 -21.21 -9.52 -11.72
N PRO A 69 -21.13 -10.86 -11.85
CA PRO A 69 -20.05 -11.65 -11.27
C PRO A 69 -18.65 -11.17 -11.74
N LEU A 70 -17.65 -11.21 -10.84
CA LEU A 70 -16.26 -10.80 -11.14
C LEU A 70 -15.72 -11.49 -12.41
N GLN A 71 -16.01 -12.78 -12.61
CA GLN A 71 -15.53 -13.51 -13.79
C GLN A 71 -16.04 -12.89 -15.11
N GLN A 72 -17.28 -12.36 -15.14
CA GLN A 72 -17.83 -11.70 -16.32
C GLN A 72 -17.21 -10.32 -16.53
N ARG A 73 -17.05 -9.54 -15.45
CA ARG A 73 -16.39 -8.23 -15.52
C ARG A 73 -14.94 -8.37 -15.99
N ARG A 74 -14.21 -9.39 -15.51
CA ARG A 74 -12.84 -9.65 -15.96
C ARG A 74 -12.73 -10.13 -17.40
N ALA A 75 -13.70 -10.89 -17.90
CA ALA A 75 -13.75 -11.28 -19.31
C ALA A 75 -13.90 -10.03 -20.20
N ARG A 76 -14.88 -9.18 -19.91
CA ARG A 76 -15.05 -7.89 -20.62
C ARG A 76 -13.82 -6.98 -20.49
N LEU A 77 -13.18 -6.94 -19.32
CA LEU A 77 -11.94 -6.19 -19.11
C LEU A 77 -10.81 -6.71 -20.02
N ALA A 78 -10.67 -8.03 -20.13
CA ALA A 78 -9.65 -8.65 -20.98
C ALA A 78 -9.84 -8.30 -22.46
N GLU A 79 -11.08 -8.31 -22.95
CA GLU A 79 -11.43 -7.89 -24.31
C GLU A 79 -11.11 -6.39 -24.52
N LEU A 80 -11.50 -5.53 -23.58
CA LEU A 80 -11.24 -4.10 -23.63
C LEU A 80 -9.72 -3.81 -23.67
N ILE A 81 -8.96 -4.38 -22.74
CA ILE A 81 -7.50 -4.17 -22.68
C ILE A 81 -6.78 -4.79 -23.85
N GLY A 82 -7.23 -5.96 -24.35
CA GLY A 82 -6.68 -6.59 -25.53
C GLY A 82 -6.87 -5.78 -26.82
N ALA A 83 -7.92 -4.97 -26.89
CA ALA A 83 -8.15 -4.04 -27.99
C ALA A 83 -7.35 -2.73 -27.88
N LEU A 84 -6.79 -2.42 -26.70
CA LEU A 84 -5.95 -1.25 -26.51
C LEU A 84 -4.50 -1.55 -26.90
N ASP A 85 -3.96 -0.78 -27.83
CA ASP A 85 -2.51 -0.81 -28.16
C ASP A 85 -1.73 0.17 -27.27
N ASP A 86 -1.89 0.04 -25.94
CA ASP A 86 -1.18 0.88 -24.96
C ASP A 86 -0.61 0.07 -23.80
N LYS A 87 0.69 -0.17 -23.85
CA LYS A 87 1.43 -0.93 -22.82
C LYS A 87 1.37 -0.32 -21.42
N ARG A 88 0.87 0.92 -21.28
CA ARG A 88 0.74 1.59 -19.98
C ARG A 88 -0.52 1.19 -19.22
N ILE A 89 -1.48 0.53 -19.87
CA ILE A 89 -2.66 -0.06 -19.26
C ILE A 89 -2.64 -1.55 -19.55
N GLN A 90 -2.58 -2.36 -18.52
CA GLN A 90 -2.44 -3.82 -18.65
C GLN A 90 -3.39 -4.53 -17.69
N MET A 91 -3.71 -5.77 -18.01
CA MET A 91 -4.38 -6.65 -17.06
C MET A 91 -3.44 -7.01 -15.90
N SER A 92 -3.94 -6.89 -14.67
CA SER A 92 -3.30 -7.56 -13.54
C SER A 92 -3.36 -9.08 -13.77
N PRO A 93 -2.21 -9.79 -13.76
CA PRO A 93 -2.18 -11.21 -14.08
C PRO A 93 -2.98 -12.03 -13.05
N GLU A 94 -3.66 -13.06 -13.53
CA GLU A 94 -4.20 -14.11 -12.68
C GLU A 94 -3.06 -15.06 -12.29
N VAL A 95 -2.95 -15.31 -10.99
CA VAL A 95 -1.95 -16.24 -10.47
C VAL A 95 -2.57 -17.64 -10.48
N ALA A 96 -2.07 -18.50 -11.32
CA ALA A 96 -2.49 -19.90 -11.35
C ALA A 96 -1.90 -20.67 -10.15
N ALA A 97 -2.74 -21.39 -9.43
CA ALA A 97 -2.34 -22.29 -8.34
C ALA A 97 -3.30 -23.49 -8.32
N GLU A 98 -2.74 -24.70 -8.32
CA GLU A 98 -3.50 -25.95 -8.29
C GLU A 98 -4.06 -26.28 -6.88
N GLY A 99 -3.71 -25.48 -5.88
CA GLY A 99 -4.18 -25.67 -4.51
C GLY A 99 -3.53 -24.71 -3.53
N TRP A 100 -3.95 -24.82 -2.27
CA TRP A 100 -3.50 -23.90 -1.21
C TRP A 100 -2.00 -23.96 -0.92
N GLN A 101 -1.36 -25.12 -1.09
CA GLN A 101 0.10 -25.24 -0.89
C GLN A 101 0.87 -24.45 -1.91
N GLN A 102 0.48 -24.55 -3.19
CA GLN A 102 1.12 -23.79 -4.26
C GLN A 102 0.82 -22.28 -4.12
N ALA A 103 -0.41 -21.92 -3.78
CA ALA A 103 -0.77 -20.53 -3.49
C ALA A 103 0.04 -19.96 -2.33
N ALA A 104 0.29 -20.74 -1.26
CA ALA A 104 1.14 -20.35 -0.14
C ALA A 104 2.59 -20.11 -0.58
N ALA A 105 3.17 -21.01 -1.34
CA ALA A 105 4.52 -20.85 -1.89
C ALA A 105 4.65 -19.59 -2.79
N LEU A 106 3.63 -19.35 -3.62
CA LEU A 106 3.56 -18.12 -4.43
C LEU A 106 3.43 -16.86 -3.55
N ARG A 107 2.67 -16.92 -2.46
CA ARG A 107 2.60 -15.82 -1.50
C ARG A 107 3.95 -15.58 -0.83
N ASP A 108 4.62 -16.62 -0.37
CA ASP A 108 5.89 -16.52 0.34
C ASP A 108 7.01 -15.91 -0.53
N GLY A 109 7.01 -16.21 -1.84
CA GLY A 109 7.89 -15.56 -2.82
C GLY A 109 7.43 -14.17 -3.30
N ALA A 110 6.42 -13.57 -2.67
CA ALA A 110 5.87 -12.28 -3.13
C ALA A 110 6.89 -11.12 -3.04
N ARG A 111 7.75 -11.11 -2.01
CA ARG A 111 8.77 -10.07 -1.82
C ARG A 111 9.78 -10.02 -2.96
N ASP A 112 10.20 -11.17 -3.47
CA ASP A 112 11.17 -11.26 -4.57
C ASP A 112 10.60 -10.67 -5.87
N ARG A 113 9.26 -10.62 -5.96
CA ARG A 113 8.52 -9.99 -7.06
C ARG A 113 8.12 -8.55 -6.79
N GLY A 114 8.54 -7.97 -5.67
CA GLY A 114 8.22 -6.59 -5.30
C GLY A 114 6.74 -6.36 -4.93
N VAL A 115 6.02 -7.42 -4.48
CA VAL A 115 4.61 -7.35 -4.08
C VAL A 115 4.40 -7.83 -2.66
N GLU A 116 3.25 -7.47 -2.06
CA GLU A 116 2.97 -7.73 -0.63
C GLU A 116 2.30 -9.10 -0.37
N GLY A 117 1.95 -9.85 -1.40
CA GLY A 117 1.22 -11.11 -1.29
C GLY A 117 0.22 -11.31 -2.42
N LEU A 118 -0.85 -12.02 -2.12
CA LEU A 118 -1.91 -12.35 -3.06
C LEU A 118 -3.22 -11.63 -2.70
N MET A 119 -4.00 -11.29 -3.72
CA MET A 119 -5.39 -10.89 -3.57
C MET A 119 -6.28 -12.05 -3.99
N LEU A 120 -6.98 -12.64 -3.04
CA LEU A 120 -7.97 -13.70 -3.31
C LEU A 120 -9.33 -13.07 -3.54
N LYS A 121 -9.98 -13.42 -4.64
CA LYS A 121 -11.29 -12.87 -5.02
C LYS A 121 -12.23 -14.01 -5.42
N ARG A 122 -13.44 -14.00 -4.86
CA ARG A 122 -14.48 -14.95 -5.26
C ARG A 122 -14.94 -14.65 -6.68
N ARG A 123 -14.88 -15.61 -7.59
CA ARG A 123 -15.22 -15.42 -9.01
C ARG A 123 -16.67 -14.99 -9.25
N ALA A 124 -17.59 -15.44 -8.40
CA ALA A 124 -19.01 -15.10 -8.48
C ALA A 124 -19.38 -13.81 -7.74
N SER A 125 -18.41 -13.08 -7.15
CA SER A 125 -18.69 -11.88 -6.38
C SER A 125 -19.11 -10.70 -7.25
N VAL A 126 -20.06 -9.93 -6.76
CA VAL A 126 -20.39 -8.59 -7.26
C VAL A 126 -19.37 -7.59 -6.75
N TYR A 127 -19.26 -6.41 -7.39
CA TYR A 127 -18.41 -5.33 -6.88
C TYR A 127 -19.15 -4.54 -5.80
N GLN A 128 -18.68 -4.60 -4.57
CA GLN A 128 -19.32 -3.97 -3.42
C GLN A 128 -18.58 -2.68 -3.03
N SER A 129 -19.34 -1.65 -2.71
CA SER A 129 -18.80 -0.42 -2.15
C SER A 129 -18.40 -0.59 -0.67
N GLY A 130 -17.30 0.05 -0.28
CA GLY A 130 -16.79 0.04 1.08
C GLY A 130 -16.04 -1.25 1.46
N ARG A 131 -15.71 -1.39 2.74
CA ARG A 131 -14.97 -2.56 3.26
C ARG A 131 -15.94 -3.66 3.68
N ARG A 132 -16.32 -4.51 2.75
CA ARG A 132 -17.14 -5.70 2.99
C ARG A 132 -16.26 -6.92 3.17
N ARG A 133 -16.62 -7.79 4.12
CA ARG A 133 -15.95 -9.09 4.32
C ARG A 133 -16.68 -10.17 3.54
N GLY A 134 -15.95 -11.18 3.08
CA GLY A 134 -16.54 -12.42 2.58
C GLY A 134 -16.24 -12.77 1.12
N ASP A 135 -15.86 -11.80 0.29
CA ASP A 135 -15.63 -12.04 -1.14
C ASP A 135 -14.19 -11.78 -1.59
N TRP A 136 -13.50 -10.84 -0.93
CA TRP A 136 -12.12 -10.46 -1.27
C TRP A 136 -11.25 -10.45 -0.04
N TRP A 137 -10.05 -11.08 -0.13
CA TRP A 137 -9.07 -11.15 0.95
C TRP A 137 -7.68 -10.81 0.46
N LYS A 138 -6.98 -9.98 1.22
CA LYS A 138 -5.55 -9.75 1.07
C LYS A 138 -4.81 -10.81 1.87
N TRP A 139 -4.14 -11.71 1.20
CA TRP A 139 -3.28 -12.71 1.83
C TRP A 139 -1.82 -12.27 1.70
N LYS A 140 -1.44 -11.39 2.61
CA LYS A 140 -0.11 -10.80 2.64
C LYS A 140 0.91 -11.74 3.26
N VAL A 141 2.21 -11.55 2.88
CA VAL A 141 3.33 -12.06 3.68
C VAL A 141 3.41 -11.32 5.01
N ASP A 142 3.95 -11.97 6.02
CA ASP A 142 4.10 -11.35 7.34
C ASP A 142 5.01 -10.12 7.23
N PRO A 143 4.69 -9.02 7.93
CA PRO A 143 5.54 -7.84 7.91
C PRO A 143 6.92 -8.16 8.49
N LEU A 144 7.95 -7.49 7.97
CA LEU A 144 9.25 -7.51 8.61
C LEU A 144 9.16 -6.80 9.95
N THR A 145 9.80 -7.37 10.96
CA THR A 145 9.90 -6.79 12.31
C THR A 145 11.35 -6.40 12.59
N ILE A 146 11.53 -5.38 13.40
CA ILE A 146 12.82 -4.90 13.86
C ILE A 146 12.69 -4.53 15.33
N ASP A 147 13.68 -4.91 16.12
CA ASP A 147 13.83 -4.41 17.48
C ASP A 147 14.44 -3.01 17.43
N ALA A 148 13.78 -2.05 18.06
CA ALA A 148 14.21 -0.66 18.00
C ALA A 148 14.00 0.03 19.34
N VAL A 149 14.87 0.98 19.64
CA VAL A 149 14.86 1.76 20.89
C VAL A 149 13.99 2.99 20.71
N LEU A 150 13.08 3.27 21.65
CA LEU A 150 12.31 4.51 21.67
C LEU A 150 13.23 5.68 22.03
N LEU A 151 13.36 6.65 21.15
CA LEU A 151 14.20 7.84 21.34
C LEU A 151 13.39 9.06 21.72
N TYR A 152 12.33 9.32 20.98
CA TYR A 152 11.50 10.51 21.16
C TYR A 152 10.01 10.16 21.11
N ALA A 153 9.24 10.92 21.87
CA ALA A 153 7.79 10.91 21.84
C ALA A 153 7.25 12.32 21.64
N GLN A 154 6.22 12.44 20.82
CA GLN A 154 5.53 13.71 20.56
C GLN A 154 4.06 13.58 20.87
N ALA A 155 3.46 14.68 21.40
CA ALA A 155 2.04 14.75 21.68
C ALA A 155 1.21 14.61 20.40
N GLY A 156 0.10 13.91 20.50
CA GLY A 156 -0.85 13.74 19.42
C GLY A 156 -1.65 14.99 19.09
N HIS A 157 -2.66 14.85 18.24
CA HIS A 157 -3.52 15.93 17.79
C HIS A 157 -5.00 15.70 18.18
N GLY A 158 -5.79 16.76 18.25
CA GLY A 158 -7.21 16.68 18.54
C GLY A 158 -7.49 16.04 19.91
N ARG A 159 -8.32 15.02 19.96
CA ARG A 159 -8.69 14.33 21.23
C ARG A 159 -7.51 13.69 21.95
N ARG A 160 -6.42 13.39 21.26
CA ARG A 160 -5.19 12.78 21.80
C ARG A 160 -4.06 13.79 22.05
N SER A 161 -4.35 15.11 22.02
CA SER A 161 -3.35 16.17 22.22
C SER A 161 -2.67 16.16 23.59
N THR A 162 -3.29 15.52 24.58
CA THR A 162 -2.75 15.36 25.94
C THR A 162 -1.91 14.10 26.13
N LEU A 163 -1.88 13.21 25.15
CA LEU A 163 -1.18 11.94 25.18
C LEU A 163 -0.04 11.94 24.14
N TYR A 164 1.02 11.21 24.43
CA TYR A 164 2.07 10.96 23.45
C TYR A 164 1.61 9.84 22.53
N THR A 165 1.52 10.11 21.22
CA THR A 165 1.03 9.16 20.20
C THR A 165 1.93 9.03 18.99
N ASP A 166 2.92 9.90 18.86
CA ASP A 166 3.93 9.83 17.79
C ASP A 166 5.26 9.47 18.43
N TYR A 167 5.84 8.36 17.97
CA TYR A 167 7.04 7.77 18.54
C TYR A 167 8.15 7.71 17.51
N THR A 168 9.36 8.15 17.87
CA THR A 168 10.54 8.02 17.02
C THR A 168 11.42 6.93 17.60
N PHE A 169 11.75 5.94 16.77
CA PHE A 169 12.58 4.81 17.11
C PHE A 169 13.93 4.90 16.42
N GLY A 170 14.95 4.39 17.08
CA GLY A 170 16.30 4.27 16.56
C GLY A 170 16.84 2.85 16.69
N VAL A 171 17.87 2.56 15.91
CA VAL A 171 18.67 1.34 16.00
C VAL A 171 20.12 1.70 16.29
N TRP A 172 20.84 0.75 16.88
CA TRP A 172 22.25 0.90 17.11
C TRP A 172 23.05 0.75 15.81
N ASP A 173 23.88 1.75 15.51
CA ASP A 173 24.93 1.69 14.50
C ASP A 173 26.27 1.84 15.23
N GLY A 174 26.92 0.72 15.54
CA GLY A 174 28.00 0.66 16.50
C GLY A 174 27.54 1.16 17.88
N ASP A 175 28.18 2.18 18.43
CA ASP A 175 27.85 2.79 19.72
C ASP A 175 26.86 3.98 19.61
N THR A 176 26.35 4.25 18.42
CA THR A 176 25.46 5.40 18.16
C THR A 176 24.03 4.96 17.88
N LEU A 177 23.06 5.55 18.58
CA LEU A 177 21.64 5.37 18.28
C LEU A 177 21.22 6.29 17.14
N VAL A 178 20.86 5.69 15.99
CA VAL A 178 20.43 6.40 14.78
C VAL A 178 18.92 6.32 14.63
N PRO A 179 18.19 7.45 14.54
CA PRO A 179 16.76 7.44 14.29
C PRO A 179 16.44 6.84 12.92
N VAL A 180 15.53 5.85 12.86
CA VAL A 180 15.20 5.13 11.61
C VAL A 180 13.73 5.18 11.26
N ALA A 181 12.82 5.31 12.23
CA ALA A 181 11.39 5.24 11.98
C ALA A 181 10.58 6.12 12.93
N LYS A 182 9.41 6.54 12.45
CA LYS A 182 8.32 7.09 13.25
C LYS A 182 7.10 6.19 13.20
N ALA A 183 6.50 5.89 14.36
CA ALA A 183 5.22 5.20 14.48
C ALA A 183 4.19 6.12 15.14
N TYR A 184 2.98 6.16 14.58
CA TYR A 184 1.85 6.95 15.08
C TYR A 184 0.54 6.14 15.10
N SER A 185 0.62 4.84 14.85
CA SER A 185 -0.50 3.91 14.85
C SER A 185 -0.02 2.52 15.25
N GLY A 186 -0.95 1.62 15.55
CA GLY A 186 -0.66 0.24 15.91
C GLY A 186 -0.92 -0.08 17.37
N LEU A 187 -1.00 0.93 18.26
CA LEU A 187 -1.34 0.74 19.67
C LEU A 187 -2.83 1.03 19.93
N ASP A 188 -3.43 0.27 20.80
CA ASP A 188 -4.75 0.56 21.33
C ASP A 188 -4.71 1.67 22.42
N ASP A 189 -5.88 2.14 22.86
CA ASP A 189 -5.95 3.26 23.83
C ASP A 189 -5.35 2.89 25.19
N LYS A 190 -5.40 1.63 25.62
CA LYS A 190 -4.82 1.16 26.86
C LYS A 190 -3.29 1.11 26.79
N GLU A 191 -2.76 0.64 25.68
CA GLU A 191 -1.33 0.62 25.40
C GLU A 191 -0.76 2.04 25.31
N ILE A 192 -1.46 2.96 24.61
CA ILE A 192 -1.10 4.38 24.57
C ILE A 192 -1.03 5.00 25.96
N LEU A 193 -2.04 4.76 26.82
CA LEU A 193 -2.04 5.26 28.19
C LEU A 193 -0.92 4.70 29.05
N THR A 194 -0.55 3.45 28.82
CA THR A 194 0.56 2.80 29.52
C THR A 194 1.90 3.40 29.09
N LEU A 195 2.09 3.54 27.79
CA LEU A 195 3.29 4.14 27.24
C LEU A 195 3.42 5.64 27.58
N ASP A 196 2.30 6.40 27.59
CA ASP A 196 2.29 7.79 28.00
C ASP A 196 2.79 7.99 29.44
N ARG A 197 2.35 7.12 30.37
CA ARG A 197 2.85 7.14 31.76
C ARG A 197 4.35 6.86 31.83
N TRP A 198 4.81 5.87 31.09
CA TRP A 198 6.24 5.54 31.04
C TRP A 198 7.06 6.68 30.46
N ILE A 199 6.63 7.30 29.34
CA ILE A 199 7.29 8.44 28.72
C ILE A 199 7.43 9.60 29.70
N ARG A 200 6.36 9.95 30.43
CA ARG A 200 6.38 11.03 31.42
C ARG A 200 7.38 10.77 32.56
N ALA A 201 7.47 9.53 33.02
CA ALA A 201 8.37 9.12 34.07
C ALA A 201 9.85 9.06 33.59
N ASN A 202 10.08 8.80 32.30
CA ASN A 202 11.41 8.59 31.72
C ASN A 202 11.85 9.72 30.78
N THR A 203 11.17 10.86 30.78
CA THR A 203 11.56 12.04 29.99
C THR A 203 12.88 12.60 30.51
N ARG A 204 13.84 12.76 29.60
CA ARG A 204 15.16 13.39 29.88
C ARG A 204 15.13 14.87 29.52
N GLU A 205 14.73 15.17 28.29
CA GLU A 205 14.76 16.54 27.76
C GLU A 205 13.44 16.88 27.05
N ARG A 206 13.18 18.17 26.93
CA ARG A 206 11.96 18.70 26.31
C ARG A 206 12.32 19.66 25.18
N PHE A 207 11.84 19.36 23.99
CA PHE A 207 12.01 20.17 22.78
C PHE A 207 10.63 20.59 22.25
N GLY A 208 10.04 21.62 22.83
CA GLY A 208 8.66 21.99 22.50
C GLY A 208 7.68 20.82 22.77
N PRO A 209 6.96 20.32 21.74
CA PRO A 209 6.02 19.19 21.89
C PRO A 209 6.72 17.83 21.99
N VAL A 210 8.01 17.75 21.70
CA VAL A 210 8.79 16.50 21.69
C VAL A 210 9.46 16.28 23.05
N ARG A 211 9.54 15.03 23.46
CA ARG A 211 10.28 14.55 24.65
C ARG A 211 11.33 13.55 24.20
N SER A 212 12.56 13.72 24.64
CA SER A 212 13.52 12.62 24.59
C SER A 212 13.29 11.73 25.82
N VAL A 213 13.46 10.44 25.63
CA VAL A 213 13.27 9.46 26.70
C VAL A 213 14.56 8.70 26.95
N ARG A 214 14.62 7.99 28.08
CA ARG A 214 15.73 7.11 28.39
C ARG A 214 15.75 5.96 27.38
N ALA A 215 16.91 5.75 26.75
CA ALA A 215 17.14 4.59 25.89
C ALA A 215 17.29 3.34 26.76
N GLU A 216 16.38 2.38 26.62
CA GLU A 216 16.42 1.06 27.26
C GLU A 216 16.11 -0.02 26.24
#